data_21c15089ef7a4c09e150ac5bfded33e0
#
_entry.id   21c15089ef7a4c09e150ac5bfded33e0
#
_cell.length_a   1.000
_cell.length_b   1.000
_cell.length_c   1.000
_cell.angle_alpha   90.00
_cell.angle_beta   90.00
_cell.angle_gamma   90.00
#
_symmetry.space_group_name_H-M   'P 1'
#
loop_
_entity.id
_entity.type
_entity.pdbx_description
1 polymer ?
#
loop_
_entity_poly.entity_id
_entity_poly.type
_entity_poly.pdbx_seq_one_letter_code
_entity_poly.pdbx_strand_id
1 'polypeptide(L)'
;MTRTSPTVRGRHRVVVAGGGVAGLETVLGLSRLAPGLVDVELVAPEHHFWYRPLAVAEPFDVGRVVRFELAALAAEVGAIFTPGQLVGVRAGEKVGELAHGAEVPYDSLVLAVGAVPEEAVPGAVTFRGPADTDRFGRLLDEVEAAAGGTIAFVNPGGTGWPLPLYELALMTAGELAERAPGVRVVVVTRETAPLELFGGVASDAVRKLLAERGIELSTGLYASAWADGMLETVPEGPVEAAWAVSLPTLRGPDLAGVPRGRGGFVPTDQHGRVHGLDSVYAAGDLTAFPVKQGGLAAQQADAVAETVAAAAGAQIEPRPFEPVLRGLLLTGGAPAYLRAELGGGRGETSLAASEALWWPPGKIVGRYLAPFLASAAGIEPLAPLEAPGVLSVEIPLDRDTVAA
;
A
#
# COMPACT_ATOMS: atom_id res chain seq x y z
N MET A 1 -49.73 20.51 25.73
CA MET A 1 -48.72 19.52 25.42
C MET A 1 -48.35 19.64 23.95
N THR A 2 -47.34 20.42 23.65
CA THR A 2 -46.83 20.66 22.30
C THR A 2 -45.91 19.50 21.93
N ARG A 3 -46.35 18.67 20.99
CA ARG A 3 -45.47 17.62 20.38
C ARG A 3 -44.44 18.35 19.53
N THR A 4 -43.21 18.41 20.00
CA THR A 4 -42.03 18.73 19.19
C THR A 4 -41.85 17.59 18.18
N SER A 5 -42.13 17.88 16.91
CA SER A 5 -41.75 16.99 15.79
C SER A 5 -40.23 16.74 15.84
N PRO A 6 -39.77 15.49 15.68
CA PRO A 6 -38.34 15.24 15.58
C PRO A 6 -37.86 15.96 14.33
N THR A 7 -36.93 16.87 14.50
CA THR A 7 -36.13 17.44 13.40
C THR A 7 -35.43 16.26 12.73
N VAL A 8 -35.78 15.99 11.47
CA VAL A 8 -35.04 15.05 10.63
C VAL A 8 -33.63 15.66 10.51
N ARG A 9 -32.68 15.18 11.31
CA ARG A 9 -31.27 15.50 11.12
C ARG A 9 -30.89 14.96 9.72
N GLY A 10 -30.35 15.82 8.85
CA GLY A 10 -29.76 15.40 7.60
C GLY A 10 -28.70 14.32 7.89
N ARG A 11 -28.44 13.43 6.93
CA ARG A 11 -27.38 12.43 7.08
C ARG A 11 -26.04 13.11 7.30
N HIS A 12 -25.15 12.45 8.04
CA HIS A 12 -23.80 12.92 8.30
C HIS A 12 -22.99 12.88 7.00
N ARG A 13 -22.51 14.05 6.53
CA ARG A 13 -21.76 14.17 5.28
C ARG A 13 -20.31 13.79 5.50
N VAL A 14 -19.87 12.76 4.80
CA VAL A 14 -18.48 12.29 4.84
C VAL A 14 -17.82 12.52 3.48
N VAL A 15 -16.76 13.32 3.47
CA VAL A 15 -15.91 13.50 2.28
C VAL A 15 -14.68 12.61 2.45
N VAL A 16 -14.44 11.73 1.48
CA VAL A 16 -13.24 10.89 1.40
C VAL A 16 -12.38 11.39 0.25
N ALA A 17 -11.22 11.97 0.54
CA ALA A 17 -10.32 12.53 -0.45
C ALA A 17 -9.21 11.52 -0.79
N GLY A 18 -9.27 10.96 -2.00
CA GLY A 18 -8.33 9.99 -2.56
C GLY A 18 -8.98 8.68 -2.98
N GLY A 19 -8.82 8.31 -4.26
CA GLY A 19 -9.38 7.10 -4.89
C GLY A 19 -8.45 5.86 -4.78
N GLY A 20 -7.50 5.86 -3.83
CA GLY A 20 -6.60 4.74 -3.57
C GLY A 20 -7.19 3.71 -2.61
N VAL A 21 -6.34 2.77 -2.16
CA VAL A 21 -6.73 1.66 -1.26
C VAL A 21 -7.44 2.17 -0.01
N ALA A 22 -6.84 3.12 0.72
CA ALA A 22 -7.42 3.63 1.96
C ALA A 22 -8.75 4.36 1.72
N GLY A 23 -8.87 5.13 0.63
CA GLY A 23 -10.12 5.82 0.29
C GLY A 23 -11.24 4.85 -0.02
N LEU A 24 -11.00 3.87 -0.88
CA LEU A 24 -12.00 2.86 -1.24
C LEU A 24 -12.37 1.97 -0.06
N GLU A 25 -11.40 1.52 0.74
CA GLU A 25 -11.70 0.75 1.96
C GLU A 25 -12.59 1.55 2.91
N THR A 26 -12.31 2.86 3.09
CA THR A 26 -13.14 3.75 3.90
C THR A 26 -14.58 3.88 3.36
N VAL A 27 -14.73 4.10 2.05
CA VAL A 27 -16.06 4.22 1.40
C VAL A 27 -16.87 2.93 1.58
N LEU A 28 -16.26 1.80 1.30
CA LEU A 28 -16.87 0.47 1.44
C LEU A 28 -17.21 0.18 2.92
N GLY A 29 -16.30 0.49 3.84
CA GLY A 29 -16.50 0.34 5.28
C GLY A 29 -17.67 1.17 5.79
N LEU A 30 -17.76 2.44 5.42
CA LEU A 30 -18.85 3.32 5.82
C LEU A 30 -20.20 2.86 5.28
N SER A 31 -20.27 2.35 4.07
CA SER A 31 -21.52 1.80 3.51
C SER A 31 -22.06 0.62 4.30
N ARG A 32 -21.16 -0.16 4.93
CA ARG A 32 -21.52 -1.33 5.76
C ARG A 32 -21.80 -0.98 7.23
N LEU A 33 -20.98 -0.07 7.79
CA LEU A 33 -21.02 0.26 9.22
C LEU A 33 -22.07 1.31 9.59
N ALA A 34 -22.42 2.20 8.66
CA ALA A 34 -23.33 3.31 8.91
C ALA A 34 -24.42 3.45 7.81
N PRO A 35 -25.11 2.36 7.41
CA PRO A 35 -26.11 2.41 6.35
C PRO A 35 -27.24 3.38 6.73
N GLY A 36 -27.52 4.34 5.84
CA GLY A 36 -28.56 5.36 6.04
C GLY A 36 -28.21 6.46 7.05
N LEU A 37 -27.05 6.41 7.71
CA LEU A 37 -26.57 7.45 8.63
C LEU A 37 -25.63 8.45 7.95
N VAL A 38 -24.94 8.03 6.90
CA VAL A 38 -23.95 8.85 6.19
C VAL A 38 -24.36 9.10 4.73
N ASP A 39 -23.95 10.25 4.21
CA ASP A 39 -23.85 10.53 2.78
C ASP A 39 -22.36 10.64 2.45
N VAL A 40 -21.85 9.72 1.62
CA VAL A 40 -20.41 9.62 1.33
C VAL A 40 -20.12 10.20 -0.04
N GLU A 41 -19.14 11.11 -0.10
CA GLU A 41 -18.59 11.69 -1.33
C GLU A 41 -17.12 11.31 -1.46
N LEU A 42 -16.78 10.57 -2.53
CA LEU A 42 -15.40 10.23 -2.89
C LEU A 42 -14.86 11.28 -3.85
N VAL A 43 -13.80 11.97 -3.44
CA VAL A 43 -13.13 13.01 -4.24
C VAL A 43 -11.75 12.51 -4.67
N ALA A 44 -11.49 12.42 -5.98
CA ALA A 44 -10.16 12.05 -6.48
C ALA A 44 -9.90 12.69 -7.87
N PRO A 45 -8.63 13.02 -8.20
CA PRO A 45 -8.29 13.56 -9.51
C PRO A 45 -8.30 12.48 -10.61
N GLU A 46 -8.03 11.23 -10.26
CA GLU A 46 -8.07 10.08 -11.18
C GLU A 46 -9.50 9.55 -11.31
N HIS A 47 -9.85 9.07 -12.52
CA HIS A 47 -11.14 8.41 -12.76
C HIS A 47 -11.11 6.91 -12.45
N HIS A 48 -9.92 6.33 -12.25
CA HIS A 48 -9.75 4.90 -12.03
C HIS A 48 -8.93 4.59 -10.78
N PHE A 49 -9.33 3.58 -10.06
CA PHE A 49 -8.47 2.88 -9.12
C PHE A 49 -7.58 1.91 -9.89
N TRP A 50 -6.29 1.95 -9.61
CA TRP A 50 -5.29 1.08 -10.22
C TRP A 50 -4.78 0.08 -9.18
N TYR A 51 -4.89 -1.21 -9.46
CA TYR A 51 -4.33 -2.24 -8.60
C TYR A 51 -2.79 -2.29 -8.76
N ARG A 52 -2.13 -1.23 -8.32
CA ARG A 52 -0.70 -0.93 -8.51
C ARG A 52 0.28 -2.05 -8.09
N PRO A 53 0.00 -2.90 -7.07
CA PRO A 53 0.95 -3.93 -6.65
C PRO A 53 1.32 -4.96 -7.72
N LEU A 54 0.53 -5.09 -8.79
CA LEU A 54 0.86 -5.95 -9.93
C LEU A 54 1.77 -5.29 -10.97
N ALA A 55 2.12 -4.02 -10.83
CA ALA A 55 3.03 -3.34 -11.76
C ALA A 55 4.41 -4.02 -11.85
N VAL A 56 4.89 -4.62 -10.76
CA VAL A 56 6.15 -5.38 -10.76
C VAL A 56 6.10 -6.63 -11.65
N ALA A 57 4.90 -7.15 -11.94
CA ALA A 57 4.68 -8.36 -12.73
C ALA A 57 4.52 -8.08 -14.24
N GLU A 58 4.13 -6.84 -14.60
CA GLU A 58 3.86 -6.46 -16.00
C GLU A 58 5.07 -6.62 -16.92
N PRO A 59 6.29 -6.20 -16.54
CA PRO A 59 7.47 -6.34 -17.41
C PRO A 59 7.83 -7.78 -17.76
N PHE A 60 7.32 -8.75 -16.99
CA PHE A 60 7.59 -10.17 -17.13
C PHE A 60 6.41 -10.97 -17.69
N ASP A 61 5.33 -10.29 -18.11
CA ASP A 61 4.08 -10.92 -18.58
C ASP A 61 3.42 -11.92 -17.61
N VAL A 62 3.77 -11.86 -16.31
CA VAL A 62 3.21 -12.74 -15.26
C VAL A 62 2.05 -12.11 -14.47
N GLY A 63 1.67 -10.90 -14.82
CA GLY A 63 0.54 -10.19 -14.23
C GLY A 63 0.30 -8.86 -14.90
N ARG A 64 -0.87 -8.27 -14.66
CA ARG A 64 -1.24 -6.95 -15.22
C ARG A 64 -1.94 -6.11 -14.17
N VAL A 65 -1.72 -4.79 -14.23
CA VAL A 65 -2.45 -3.82 -13.42
C VAL A 65 -3.89 -3.75 -13.89
N VAL A 66 -4.80 -4.16 -13.03
CA VAL A 66 -6.24 -4.03 -13.26
C VAL A 66 -6.69 -2.62 -12.88
N ARG A 67 -7.64 -2.08 -13.64
CA ARG A 67 -8.23 -0.76 -13.44
C ARG A 67 -9.72 -0.89 -13.19
N PHE A 68 -10.21 -0.13 -12.23
CA PHE A 68 -11.63 -0.08 -11.88
C PHE A 68 -12.08 1.37 -11.93
N GLU A 69 -13.21 1.64 -12.56
CA GLU A 69 -13.77 2.98 -12.63
C GLU A 69 -14.31 3.43 -11.27
N LEU A 70 -13.79 4.55 -10.73
CA LEU A 70 -14.14 5.04 -9.38
C LEU A 70 -15.62 5.42 -9.28
N ALA A 71 -16.18 6.00 -10.33
CA ALA A 71 -17.60 6.38 -10.33
C ALA A 71 -18.50 5.14 -10.22
N ALA A 72 -18.18 4.05 -10.91
CA ALA A 72 -18.92 2.79 -10.84
C ALA A 72 -18.79 2.17 -9.44
N LEU A 73 -17.56 2.08 -8.90
CA LEU A 73 -17.32 1.56 -7.55
C LEU A 73 -18.07 2.35 -6.47
N ALA A 74 -18.06 3.69 -6.55
CA ALA A 74 -18.77 4.54 -5.60
C ALA A 74 -20.29 4.34 -5.70
N ALA A 75 -20.83 4.32 -6.92
CA ALA A 75 -22.26 4.15 -7.15
C ALA A 75 -22.81 2.80 -6.64
N GLU A 76 -22.03 1.73 -6.74
CA GLU A 76 -22.41 0.39 -6.27
C GLU A 76 -22.70 0.35 -4.76
N VAL A 77 -22.07 1.24 -3.99
CA VAL A 77 -22.27 1.36 -2.54
C VAL A 77 -23.03 2.61 -2.13
N GLY A 78 -23.66 3.31 -3.09
CA GLY A 78 -24.47 4.49 -2.83
C GLY A 78 -23.67 5.76 -2.48
N ALA A 79 -22.36 5.79 -2.80
CA ALA A 79 -21.52 6.97 -2.66
C ALA A 79 -21.50 7.79 -3.96
N ILE A 80 -21.18 9.08 -3.86
CA ILE A 80 -21.03 9.98 -4.99
C ILE A 80 -19.53 10.11 -5.32
N PHE A 81 -19.16 10.02 -6.60
CA PHE A 81 -17.82 10.33 -7.05
C PHE A 81 -17.76 11.75 -7.62
N THR A 82 -16.82 12.56 -7.11
CA THR A 82 -16.56 13.92 -7.56
C THR A 82 -15.11 14.00 -8.07
N PRO A 83 -14.88 14.23 -9.37
CA PRO A 83 -13.55 14.46 -9.90
C PRO A 83 -12.95 15.75 -9.33
N GLY A 84 -11.78 15.65 -8.68
CA GLY A 84 -11.09 16.81 -8.12
C GLY A 84 -9.92 16.42 -7.24
N GLN A 85 -8.92 17.30 -7.19
CA GLN A 85 -7.76 17.15 -6.31
C GLN A 85 -7.95 18.03 -5.08
N LEU A 86 -7.99 17.42 -3.89
CA LEU A 86 -7.95 18.17 -2.64
C LEU A 86 -6.57 18.81 -2.46
N VAL A 87 -6.53 20.11 -2.23
CA VAL A 87 -5.29 20.89 -2.04
C VAL A 87 -5.21 21.58 -0.68
N GLY A 88 -6.33 21.66 0.05
CA GLY A 88 -6.38 22.31 1.34
C GLY A 88 -7.60 21.94 2.18
N VAL A 89 -7.53 22.29 3.46
CA VAL A 89 -8.59 22.07 4.45
C VAL A 89 -8.73 23.30 5.33
N ARG A 90 -9.94 23.88 5.37
CA ARG A 90 -10.34 24.88 6.36
C ARG A 90 -11.19 24.21 7.44
N ALA A 91 -10.51 23.58 8.41
CA ALA A 91 -11.17 22.74 9.40
C ALA A 91 -12.19 23.49 10.26
N GLY A 92 -11.93 24.77 10.60
CA GLY A 92 -12.87 25.62 11.35
C GLY A 92 -14.18 25.91 10.62
N GLU A 93 -14.17 25.87 9.29
CA GLU A 93 -15.34 26.05 8.42
C GLU A 93 -15.92 24.70 7.95
N LYS A 94 -15.21 23.60 8.22
CA LYS A 94 -15.51 22.25 7.73
C LYS A 94 -15.61 22.18 6.19
N VAL A 95 -14.60 22.71 5.51
CA VAL A 95 -14.54 22.78 4.06
C VAL A 95 -13.20 22.23 3.57
N GLY A 96 -13.24 21.32 2.58
CA GLY A 96 -12.12 20.92 1.76
C GLY A 96 -12.04 21.78 0.50
N GLU A 97 -10.83 22.17 0.11
CA GLU A 97 -10.56 23.01 -1.07
C GLU A 97 -10.02 22.17 -2.20
N LEU A 98 -10.62 22.27 -3.39
CA LEU A 98 -10.19 21.57 -4.58
C LEU A 98 -9.30 22.49 -5.47
N ALA A 99 -8.38 21.89 -6.22
CA ALA A 99 -7.41 22.61 -7.05
C ALA A 99 -8.05 23.58 -8.08
N HIS A 100 -9.26 23.28 -8.53
CA HIS A 100 -10.01 24.15 -9.45
C HIS A 100 -10.88 25.21 -8.75
N GLY A 101 -10.72 25.39 -7.43
CA GLY A 101 -11.38 26.42 -6.64
C GLY A 101 -12.76 26.05 -6.10
N ALA A 102 -13.26 24.84 -6.38
CA ALA A 102 -14.48 24.37 -5.74
C ALA A 102 -14.24 24.00 -4.28
N GLU A 103 -15.31 24.07 -3.49
CA GLU A 103 -15.32 23.75 -2.07
C GLU A 103 -16.22 22.54 -1.82
N VAL A 104 -15.76 21.63 -0.96
CA VAL A 104 -16.54 20.46 -0.53
C VAL A 104 -16.77 20.53 0.98
N PRO A 105 -17.98 20.88 1.40
CA PRO A 105 -18.32 20.94 2.81
C PRO A 105 -18.51 19.54 3.38
N TYR A 106 -18.12 19.33 4.66
CA TYR A 106 -18.18 18.03 5.32
C TYR A 106 -18.63 18.14 6.78
N ASP A 107 -19.12 17.04 7.34
CA ASP A 107 -19.22 16.82 8.78
C ASP A 107 -18.01 16.03 9.27
N SER A 108 -17.50 15.09 8.45
CA SER A 108 -16.21 14.39 8.61
C SER A 108 -15.45 14.37 7.30
N LEU A 109 -14.14 14.62 7.35
CA LEU A 109 -13.23 14.55 6.20
C LEU A 109 -12.19 13.45 6.42
N VAL A 110 -12.05 12.55 5.47
CA VAL A 110 -11.03 11.50 5.47
C VAL A 110 -10.00 11.80 4.39
N LEU A 111 -8.76 12.04 4.80
CA LEU A 111 -7.61 12.24 3.93
C LEU A 111 -6.99 10.88 3.58
N ALA A 112 -7.05 10.50 2.30
CA ALA A 112 -6.54 9.23 1.77
C ALA A 112 -5.77 9.44 0.45
N VAL A 113 -5.12 10.61 0.29
CA VAL A 113 -4.49 11.06 -0.96
C VAL A 113 -3.13 10.41 -1.26
N GLY A 114 -2.65 9.53 -0.38
CA GLY A 114 -1.38 8.82 -0.56
C GLY A 114 -0.16 9.67 -0.29
N ALA A 115 1.01 9.23 -0.79
CA ALA A 115 2.30 9.90 -0.67
C ALA A 115 2.88 10.23 -2.04
N VAL A 116 3.84 11.15 -2.06
CA VAL A 116 4.53 11.60 -3.28
C VAL A 116 5.84 10.82 -3.41
N PRO A 117 6.06 10.06 -4.50
CA PRO A 117 7.31 9.36 -4.74
C PRO A 117 8.38 10.33 -5.25
N GLU A 118 9.59 10.23 -4.68
CA GLU A 118 10.77 11.00 -5.06
C GLU A 118 11.91 10.06 -5.48
N GLU A 119 12.74 10.51 -6.41
CA GLU A 119 13.96 9.79 -6.79
C GLU A 119 14.89 9.68 -5.60
N ALA A 120 15.34 8.45 -5.31
CA ALA A 120 16.17 8.18 -4.14
C ALA A 120 17.66 7.97 -4.49
N VAL A 121 17.95 7.43 -5.67
CA VAL A 121 19.29 7.17 -6.17
C VAL A 121 19.43 7.84 -7.53
N PRO A 122 19.99 9.05 -7.59
CA PRO A 122 20.21 9.75 -8.84
C PRO A 122 20.96 8.90 -9.87
N GLY A 123 20.48 8.91 -11.12
CA GLY A 123 21.02 8.11 -12.21
C GLY A 123 20.40 6.72 -12.36
N ALA A 124 19.96 6.07 -11.28
CA ALA A 124 19.30 4.77 -11.35
C ALA A 124 17.87 4.85 -11.93
N VAL A 125 17.38 3.77 -12.50
CA VAL A 125 15.98 3.67 -12.90
C VAL A 125 15.11 3.57 -11.66
N THR A 126 14.36 4.62 -11.34
CA THR A 126 13.42 4.59 -10.22
C THR A 126 12.12 3.92 -10.64
N PHE A 127 11.76 2.82 -9.99
CA PHE A 127 10.50 2.09 -10.22
C PHE A 127 9.42 2.55 -9.22
N ARG A 128 8.45 3.34 -9.66
CA ARG A 128 7.35 3.91 -8.85
C ARG A 128 6.04 3.12 -9.00
N GLY A 129 6.00 2.20 -9.99
CA GLY A 129 4.80 1.41 -10.30
C GLY A 129 4.40 1.49 -11.76
N PRO A 130 3.08 1.52 -12.11
CA PRO A 130 2.60 1.36 -13.48
C PRO A 130 3.16 2.33 -14.52
N ALA A 131 3.59 3.52 -14.09
CA ALA A 131 4.16 4.51 -15.01
C ALA A 131 5.59 4.16 -15.46
N ASP A 132 6.27 3.28 -14.76
CA ASP A 132 7.66 2.92 -15.03
C ASP A 132 7.83 1.50 -15.61
N THR A 133 6.72 0.73 -15.81
CA THR A 133 6.77 -0.64 -16.34
C THR A 133 7.41 -0.73 -17.71
N ASP A 134 7.06 0.15 -18.64
CA ASP A 134 7.64 0.20 -19.98
C ASP A 134 9.13 0.59 -19.96
N ARG A 135 9.52 1.51 -19.06
CA ARG A 135 10.91 1.91 -18.89
C ARG A 135 11.75 0.75 -18.34
N PHE A 136 11.21 0.04 -17.37
CA PHE A 136 11.86 -1.10 -16.80
C PHE A 136 11.94 -2.27 -17.80
N GLY A 137 10.89 -2.50 -18.61
CA GLY A 137 10.91 -3.51 -19.69
C GLY A 137 12.03 -3.22 -20.71
N ARG A 138 12.17 -1.97 -21.17
CA ARG A 138 13.28 -1.59 -22.05
C ARG A 138 14.66 -1.79 -21.41
N LEU A 139 14.79 -1.54 -20.11
CA LEU A 139 16.02 -1.83 -19.39
C LEU A 139 16.33 -3.33 -19.40
N LEU A 140 15.34 -4.21 -19.24
CA LEU A 140 15.54 -5.66 -19.33
C LEU A 140 16.01 -6.07 -20.74
N ASP A 141 15.43 -5.49 -21.80
CA ASP A 141 15.85 -5.72 -23.19
C ASP A 141 17.33 -5.32 -23.40
N GLU A 142 17.75 -4.18 -22.84
CA GLU A 142 19.16 -3.71 -22.90
C GLU A 142 20.09 -4.66 -22.14
N VAL A 143 19.68 -5.12 -20.96
CA VAL A 143 20.44 -6.07 -20.14
C VAL A 143 20.59 -7.42 -20.85
N GLU A 144 19.51 -7.93 -21.46
CA GLU A 144 19.53 -9.17 -22.24
C GLU A 144 20.46 -9.05 -23.45
N ALA A 145 20.35 -7.95 -24.21
CA ALA A 145 21.19 -7.71 -25.39
C ALA A 145 22.69 -7.59 -25.09
N ALA A 146 23.05 -7.11 -23.90
CA ALA A 146 24.44 -7.02 -23.46
C ALA A 146 25.05 -8.39 -23.10
N ALA A 147 24.22 -9.36 -22.76
CA ALA A 147 24.58 -10.73 -22.42
C ALA A 147 25.65 -10.89 -21.31
N GLY A 148 25.90 -9.85 -20.54
CA GLY A 148 26.88 -9.81 -19.44
C GLY A 148 26.81 -8.53 -18.64
N GLY A 149 27.56 -8.45 -17.55
CA GLY A 149 27.53 -7.30 -16.64
C GLY A 149 26.73 -7.56 -15.37
N THR A 150 26.53 -6.52 -14.59
CA THR A 150 25.78 -6.59 -13.31
C THR A 150 24.62 -5.60 -13.33
N ILE A 151 23.43 -6.08 -12.97
CA ILE A 151 22.27 -5.23 -12.65
C ILE A 151 22.06 -5.18 -11.13
N ALA A 152 22.05 -3.97 -10.56
CA ALA A 152 21.84 -3.74 -9.14
C ALA A 152 20.40 -3.31 -8.84
N PHE A 153 19.75 -4.00 -7.92
CA PHE A 153 18.46 -3.62 -7.33
C PHE A 153 18.73 -2.97 -5.98
N VAL A 154 18.34 -1.70 -5.83
CA VAL A 154 18.79 -0.85 -4.73
C VAL A 154 17.63 -0.46 -3.83
N ASN A 155 17.69 -0.86 -2.55
CA ASN A 155 16.88 -0.29 -1.49
C ASN A 155 17.64 0.86 -0.82
N PRO A 156 17.35 2.13 -1.18
CA PRO A 156 18.17 3.27 -0.77
C PRO A 156 18.03 3.64 0.71
N GLY A 157 17.04 3.07 1.37
CA GLY A 157 16.62 3.50 2.69
C GLY A 157 15.58 4.62 2.65
N GLY A 158 14.77 4.71 3.73
CA GLY A 158 13.61 5.63 3.71
C GLY A 158 12.47 5.16 2.81
N THR A 159 12.65 4.07 2.08
CA THR A 159 11.59 3.36 1.35
C THR A 159 10.64 2.75 2.36
N GLY A 160 9.41 3.17 2.35
CA GLY A 160 8.40 2.68 3.31
C GLY A 160 8.01 1.22 3.10
N TRP A 161 8.31 0.63 1.92
CA TRP A 161 7.95 -0.74 1.55
C TRP A 161 8.95 -1.34 0.56
N PRO A 162 9.93 -2.16 0.99
CA PRO A 162 10.98 -2.68 0.13
C PRO A 162 10.61 -3.92 -0.69
N LEU A 163 9.52 -4.64 -0.39
CA LEU A 163 9.14 -5.89 -1.03
C LEU A 163 9.14 -5.85 -2.57
N PRO A 164 8.64 -4.80 -3.26
CA PRO A 164 8.66 -4.72 -4.71
C PRO A 164 10.07 -4.84 -5.33
N LEU A 165 11.11 -4.39 -4.63
CA LEU A 165 12.49 -4.50 -5.11
C LEU A 165 12.94 -5.96 -5.19
N TYR A 166 12.64 -6.73 -4.15
CA TYR A 166 12.97 -8.16 -4.11
C TYR A 166 12.20 -8.94 -5.17
N GLU A 167 10.96 -8.55 -5.46
CA GLU A 167 10.15 -9.13 -6.54
C GLU A 167 10.78 -8.87 -7.91
N LEU A 168 11.15 -7.61 -8.19
CA LEU A 168 11.82 -7.24 -9.42
C LEU A 168 13.14 -8.02 -9.59
N ALA A 169 13.96 -8.12 -8.53
CA ALA A 169 15.22 -8.87 -8.57
C ALA A 169 15.00 -10.36 -8.83
N LEU A 170 14.05 -11.00 -8.13
CA LEU A 170 13.75 -12.43 -8.28
C LEU A 170 13.20 -12.77 -9.67
N MET A 171 12.31 -11.95 -10.20
CA MET A 171 11.74 -12.15 -11.53
C MET A 171 12.77 -11.87 -12.62
N THR A 172 13.60 -10.83 -12.47
CA THR A 172 14.71 -10.54 -13.39
C THR A 172 15.71 -11.69 -13.43
N ALA A 173 16.13 -12.20 -12.28
CA ALA A 173 17.05 -13.35 -12.25
C ALA A 173 16.45 -14.59 -12.91
N GLY A 174 15.15 -14.83 -12.72
CA GLY A 174 14.43 -15.91 -13.39
C GLY A 174 14.39 -15.77 -14.91
N GLU A 175 14.09 -14.57 -15.42
CA GLU A 175 14.04 -14.24 -16.84
C GLU A 175 15.43 -14.38 -17.52
N LEU A 176 16.44 -13.82 -16.88
CA LEU A 176 17.80 -13.78 -17.43
C LEU A 176 18.56 -15.11 -17.31
N ALA A 177 18.13 -16.02 -16.44
CA ALA A 177 18.79 -17.33 -16.26
C ALA A 177 18.92 -18.12 -17.58
N GLU A 178 17.93 -18.02 -18.47
CA GLU A 178 17.94 -18.69 -19.77
C GLU A 178 18.41 -17.76 -20.90
N ARG A 179 18.02 -16.48 -20.85
CA ARG A 179 18.23 -15.53 -21.95
C ARG A 179 19.59 -14.87 -21.95
N ALA A 180 20.12 -14.57 -20.77
CA ALA A 180 21.41 -13.90 -20.59
C ALA A 180 22.17 -14.41 -19.35
N PRO A 181 22.62 -15.67 -19.32
CA PRO A 181 23.22 -16.32 -18.13
C PRO A 181 24.54 -15.67 -17.68
N GLY A 182 25.13 -14.78 -18.49
CA GLY A 182 26.32 -14.00 -18.13
C GLY A 182 26.03 -12.75 -17.29
N VAL A 183 24.77 -12.40 -17.11
CA VAL A 183 24.38 -11.24 -16.30
C VAL A 183 24.27 -11.64 -14.83
N ARG A 184 24.91 -10.85 -13.96
CA ARG A 184 24.80 -11.01 -12.51
C ARG A 184 23.70 -10.07 -11.97
N VAL A 185 22.91 -10.58 -11.04
CA VAL A 185 21.89 -9.80 -10.33
C VAL A 185 22.35 -9.60 -8.90
N VAL A 186 22.38 -8.36 -8.42
CA VAL A 186 22.73 -8.02 -7.05
C VAL A 186 21.63 -7.19 -6.40
N VAL A 187 21.30 -7.49 -5.16
CA VAL A 187 20.45 -6.65 -4.30
C VAL A 187 21.33 -5.91 -3.32
N VAL A 188 21.28 -4.59 -3.34
CA VAL A 188 21.96 -3.70 -2.42
C VAL A 188 20.94 -3.05 -1.49
N THR A 189 21.05 -3.32 -0.20
CA THR A 189 20.07 -2.82 0.77
C THR A 189 20.72 -2.33 2.06
N ARG A 190 20.10 -1.29 2.65
CA ARG A 190 20.47 -0.84 4.00
C ARG A 190 19.97 -1.78 5.10
N GLU A 191 19.03 -2.67 4.79
CA GLU A 191 18.53 -3.64 5.75
C GLU A 191 19.65 -4.56 6.23
N THR A 192 19.59 -5.02 7.46
CA THR A 192 20.57 -6.00 8.00
C THR A 192 20.27 -7.42 7.55
N ALA A 193 19.02 -7.67 7.14
CA ALA A 193 18.54 -8.90 6.55
C ALA A 193 17.42 -8.58 5.54
N PRO A 194 17.27 -9.38 4.46
CA PRO A 194 16.27 -9.09 3.43
C PRO A 194 14.85 -9.09 4.01
N LEU A 195 14.08 -8.05 3.74
CA LEU A 195 12.73 -7.84 4.30
C LEU A 195 12.69 -7.98 5.84
N GLU A 196 13.67 -7.40 6.54
CA GLU A 196 13.85 -7.50 7.99
C GLU A 196 12.59 -7.11 8.80
N LEU A 197 11.75 -6.28 8.22
CA LEU A 197 10.51 -5.84 8.85
C LEU A 197 9.47 -6.98 9.03
N PHE A 198 9.64 -8.12 8.33
CA PHE A 198 8.84 -9.34 8.55
C PHE A 198 9.43 -10.28 9.61
N GLY A 199 10.59 -9.94 10.18
CA GLY A 199 11.29 -10.76 11.18
C GLY A 199 12.13 -11.89 10.61
N GLY A 200 12.82 -12.61 11.49
CA GLY A 200 13.90 -13.54 11.12
C GLY A 200 13.46 -14.69 10.22
N VAL A 201 12.30 -15.33 10.51
CA VAL A 201 11.81 -16.47 9.72
C VAL A 201 11.55 -16.08 8.26
N ALA A 202 10.91 -14.93 8.04
CA ALA A 202 10.66 -14.41 6.71
C ALA A 202 11.96 -13.98 6.02
N SER A 203 12.86 -13.30 6.72
CA SER A 203 14.17 -12.90 6.20
C SER A 203 15.01 -14.10 5.75
N ASP A 204 15.03 -15.20 6.51
CA ASP A 204 15.76 -16.41 6.15
C ASP A 204 15.16 -17.10 4.93
N ALA A 205 13.82 -17.14 4.83
CA ALA A 205 13.12 -17.66 3.66
C ALA A 205 13.46 -16.84 2.39
N VAL A 206 13.45 -15.51 2.49
CA VAL A 206 13.79 -14.62 1.37
C VAL A 206 15.28 -14.76 1.00
N ARG A 207 16.18 -14.81 1.98
CA ARG A 207 17.62 -15.06 1.72
C ARG A 207 17.84 -16.34 0.94
N LYS A 208 17.13 -17.42 1.31
CA LYS A 208 17.18 -18.70 0.60
C LYS A 208 16.70 -18.57 -0.83
N LEU A 209 15.57 -17.91 -1.07
CA LEU A 209 15.03 -17.67 -2.43
C LEU A 209 16.02 -16.88 -3.29
N LEU A 210 16.66 -15.84 -2.75
CA LEU A 210 17.69 -15.07 -3.46
C LEU A 210 18.88 -15.95 -3.84
N ALA A 211 19.39 -16.76 -2.90
CA ALA A 211 20.51 -17.67 -3.14
C ALA A 211 20.19 -18.75 -4.18
N GLU A 212 18.98 -19.34 -4.14
CA GLU A 212 18.51 -20.32 -5.13
C GLU A 212 18.42 -19.74 -6.55
N ARG A 213 18.24 -18.42 -6.69
CA ARG A 213 18.24 -17.70 -7.96
C ARG A 213 19.60 -17.11 -8.35
N GLY A 214 20.66 -17.40 -7.58
CA GLY A 214 21.99 -16.87 -7.82
C GLY A 214 22.12 -15.36 -7.64
N ILE A 215 21.21 -14.74 -6.89
CA ILE A 215 21.22 -13.32 -6.62
C ILE A 215 22.18 -13.02 -5.48
N GLU A 216 23.14 -12.14 -5.73
CA GLU A 216 24.06 -11.63 -4.71
C GLU A 216 23.33 -10.65 -3.79
N LEU A 217 23.55 -10.71 -2.48
CA LEU A 217 22.90 -9.85 -1.50
C LEU A 217 23.95 -9.09 -0.68
N SER A 218 23.95 -7.77 -0.81
CA SER A 218 24.75 -6.83 -0.03
C SER A 218 23.85 -6.07 0.95
N THR A 219 24.02 -6.35 2.23
CA THR A 219 23.21 -5.76 3.32
C THR A 219 23.98 -4.68 4.10
N GLY A 220 23.27 -3.79 4.77
CA GLY A 220 23.88 -2.72 5.57
C GLY A 220 24.50 -1.59 4.74
N LEU A 221 24.24 -1.53 3.44
CA LEU A 221 24.79 -0.54 2.53
C LEU A 221 23.80 0.56 2.17
N TYR A 222 24.24 1.79 2.23
CA TYR A 222 23.49 2.97 1.79
C TYR A 222 24.00 3.40 0.41
N ALA A 223 23.15 3.34 -0.59
CA ALA A 223 23.44 3.84 -1.93
C ALA A 223 23.04 5.32 -2.06
N SER A 224 23.90 6.12 -2.67
CA SER A 224 23.70 7.57 -2.81
C SER A 224 23.52 8.04 -4.25
N ALA A 225 24.13 7.39 -5.23
CA ALA A 225 24.03 7.70 -6.65
C ALA A 225 24.50 6.53 -7.51
N TRP A 226 24.10 6.51 -8.78
CA TRP A 226 24.65 5.62 -9.80
C TRP A 226 25.12 6.43 -11.00
N ALA A 227 26.35 6.24 -11.40
CA ALA A 227 26.94 6.89 -12.58
C ALA A 227 28.07 6.01 -13.15
N ASP A 228 28.24 6.05 -14.47
CA ASP A 228 29.38 5.42 -15.18
C ASP A 228 29.60 3.93 -14.83
N GLY A 229 28.52 3.19 -14.60
CA GLY A 229 28.59 1.78 -14.25
C GLY A 229 28.99 1.50 -12.80
N MET A 230 28.95 2.50 -11.94
CA MET A 230 29.28 2.40 -10.51
C MET A 230 28.11 2.88 -9.64
N LEU A 231 27.75 2.09 -8.66
CA LEU A 231 26.79 2.45 -7.61
C LEU A 231 27.59 2.90 -6.37
N GLU A 232 27.51 4.18 -6.05
CA GLU A 232 28.18 4.74 -4.87
C GLU A 232 27.50 4.26 -3.59
N THR A 233 28.24 3.54 -2.75
CA THR A 233 27.73 2.99 -1.48
C THR A 233 28.66 3.29 -0.30
N VAL A 234 28.06 3.30 0.90
CA VAL A 234 28.76 3.40 2.19
C VAL A 234 28.21 2.33 3.14
N PRO A 235 29.05 1.70 4.01
CA PRO A 235 30.47 2.03 4.26
C PRO A 235 31.48 1.33 3.33
N GLU A 236 31.10 0.34 2.53
CA GLU A 236 32.06 -0.54 1.85
C GLU A 236 32.67 0.05 0.58
N GLY A 237 32.18 1.18 0.08
CA GLY A 237 32.62 1.79 -1.17
C GLY A 237 31.76 1.38 -2.38
N PRO A 238 32.13 1.82 -3.61
CA PRO A 238 31.28 1.65 -4.78
C PRO A 238 31.16 0.19 -5.22
N VAL A 239 29.96 -0.14 -5.72
CA VAL A 239 29.64 -1.45 -6.31
C VAL A 239 29.57 -1.31 -7.83
N GLU A 240 30.29 -2.16 -8.57
CA GLU A 240 30.23 -2.20 -10.03
C GLU A 240 28.84 -2.71 -10.48
N ALA A 241 28.11 -1.88 -11.22
CA ALA A 241 26.79 -2.20 -11.73
C ALA A 241 26.55 -1.46 -13.06
N ALA A 242 26.50 -2.21 -14.16
CA ALA A 242 26.22 -1.64 -15.48
C ALA A 242 24.83 -0.99 -15.55
N TRP A 243 23.90 -1.49 -14.74
CA TRP A 243 22.54 -0.95 -14.58
C TRP A 243 22.16 -0.91 -13.12
N ALA A 244 21.36 0.07 -12.75
CA ALA A 244 20.81 0.19 -11.41
C ALA A 244 19.31 0.50 -11.43
N VAL A 245 18.56 -0.20 -10.60
CA VAL A 245 17.11 -0.01 -10.38
C VAL A 245 16.89 0.29 -8.91
N SER A 246 16.15 1.35 -8.61
CA SER A 246 15.85 1.78 -7.24
C SER A 246 14.35 1.91 -7.02
N LEU A 247 13.90 1.69 -5.81
CA LEU A 247 12.59 2.18 -5.37
C LEU A 247 12.66 3.67 -5.04
N PRO A 248 11.53 4.40 -5.12
CA PRO A 248 11.48 5.78 -4.66
C PRO A 248 11.56 5.87 -3.13
N THR A 249 12.00 7.00 -2.63
CA THR A 249 11.60 7.48 -1.31
C THR A 249 10.22 8.13 -1.39
N LEU A 250 9.55 8.24 -0.25
CA LEU A 250 8.22 8.83 -0.20
C LEU A 250 8.21 10.05 0.70
N ARG A 251 7.49 11.07 0.26
CA ARG A 251 7.22 12.31 1.00
C ARG A 251 5.72 12.46 1.22
N GLY A 252 5.33 13.06 2.35
CA GLY A 252 3.94 13.44 2.58
C GLY A 252 3.47 14.50 1.58
N PRO A 253 2.18 14.49 1.21
CA PRO A 253 1.60 15.46 0.28
C PRO A 253 1.53 16.86 0.90
N ASP A 254 1.52 17.88 0.03
CA ASP A 254 1.32 19.27 0.43
C ASP A 254 -0.19 19.58 0.47
N LEU A 255 -0.76 19.66 1.67
CA LEU A 255 -2.15 20.02 1.89
C LEU A 255 -2.20 21.26 2.79
N ALA A 256 -2.71 22.36 2.28
CA ALA A 256 -2.87 23.59 3.07
C ALA A 256 -3.80 23.34 4.26
N GLY A 257 -3.45 23.89 5.44
CA GLY A 257 -4.26 23.74 6.65
C GLY A 257 -4.19 22.38 7.35
N VAL A 258 -3.38 21.42 6.83
CA VAL A 258 -3.19 20.10 7.46
C VAL A 258 -1.83 20.05 8.16
N PRO A 259 -1.77 19.65 9.44
CA PRO A 259 -0.51 19.49 10.18
C PRO A 259 0.41 18.46 9.52
N ARG A 260 1.71 18.76 9.51
CA ARG A 260 2.75 17.92 8.93
C ARG A 260 3.85 17.63 9.94
N GLY A 261 4.22 16.36 10.05
CA GLY A 261 5.35 15.87 10.81
C GLY A 261 6.60 15.66 9.94
N ARG A 262 7.46 14.77 10.39
CA ARG A 262 8.70 14.39 9.70
C ARG A 262 8.38 13.88 8.26
N GLY A 263 9.14 14.33 7.27
CA GLY A 263 8.96 13.97 5.87
C GLY A 263 7.66 14.48 5.25
N GLY A 264 6.98 15.43 5.89
CA GLY A 264 5.71 16.00 5.40
C GLY A 264 4.48 15.12 5.67
N PHE A 265 4.63 14.00 6.36
CA PHE A 265 3.52 13.08 6.66
C PHE A 265 2.59 13.61 7.74
N VAL A 266 1.32 13.22 7.67
CA VAL A 266 0.26 13.69 8.57
C VAL A 266 0.26 12.87 9.86
N PRO A 267 0.44 13.50 11.05
CA PRO A 267 0.37 12.81 12.33
C PRO A 267 -1.07 12.47 12.70
N THR A 268 -1.31 11.22 13.10
CA THR A 268 -2.62 10.71 13.52
C THR A 268 -2.52 9.94 14.83
N ASP A 269 -3.65 9.84 15.53
CA ASP A 269 -3.82 8.84 16.59
C ASP A 269 -4.11 7.44 16.01
N GLN A 270 -4.28 6.46 16.89
CA GLN A 270 -4.59 5.07 16.53
C GLN A 270 -5.97 4.86 15.87
N HIS A 271 -6.85 5.85 15.93
CA HIS A 271 -8.15 5.87 15.28
C HIS A 271 -8.17 6.72 13.99
N GLY A 272 -6.99 7.14 13.54
CA GLY A 272 -6.80 7.95 12.34
C GLY A 272 -7.19 9.41 12.49
N ARG A 273 -7.48 9.93 13.70
CA ARG A 273 -7.77 11.36 13.90
C ARG A 273 -6.50 12.17 13.68
N VAL A 274 -6.58 13.19 12.84
CA VAL A 274 -5.46 14.10 12.59
C VAL A 274 -5.23 14.98 13.82
N HIS A 275 -4.00 15.00 14.32
CA HIS A 275 -3.66 15.80 15.49
C HIS A 275 -3.93 17.29 15.26
N GLY A 276 -4.69 17.91 16.16
CA GLY A 276 -4.98 19.35 16.12
C GLY A 276 -6.09 19.76 15.14
N LEU A 277 -6.78 18.83 14.50
CA LEU A 277 -7.95 19.11 13.66
C LEU A 277 -9.17 18.33 14.13
N ASP A 278 -10.30 19.00 14.24
CA ASP A 278 -11.56 18.38 14.59
C ASP A 278 -12.25 17.83 13.32
N SER A 279 -12.82 16.63 13.42
CA SER A 279 -13.58 15.99 12.34
C SER A 279 -12.75 15.71 11.06
N VAL A 280 -11.42 15.70 11.16
CA VAL A 280 -10.48 15.36 10.07
C VAL A 280 -9.71 14.12 10.45
N TYR A 281 -9.71 13.16 9.55
CA TYR A 281 -9.09 11.83 9.69
C TYR A 281 -8.11 11.59 8.55
N ALA A 282 -7.16 10.68 8.74
CA ALA A 282 -6.25 10.30 7.67
C ALA A 282 -5.92 8.81 7.72
N ALA A 283 -5.78 8.19 6.55
CA ALA A 283 -5.41 6.78 6.39
C ALA A 283 -4.55 6.56 5.15
N GLY A 284 -3.67 5.56 5.19
CA GLY A 284 -2.78 5.18 4.10
C GLY A 284 -1.46 5.94 4.11
N ASP A 285 -0.82 5.99 2.94
CA ASP A 285 0.58 6.41 2.81
C ASP A 285 0.85 7.87 3.20
N LEU A 286 -0.16 8.74 3.25
CA LEU A 286 0.02 10.11 3.72
C LEU A 286 0.25 10.22 5.24
N THR A 287 -0.13 9.20 6.04
CA THR A 287 0.01 9.24 7.51
C THR A 287 1.48 9.14 7.94
N ALA A 288 1.80 9.53 9.17
CA ALA A 288 3.15 9.42 9.72
C ALA A 288 3.57 7.97 10.08
N PHE A 289 2.72 6.97 9.82
CA PHE A 289 3.08 5.58 10.02
C PHE A 289 4.23 5.17 9.08
N PRO A 290 5.31 4.52 9.58
CA PRO A 290 6.54 4.36 8.82
C PRO A 290 6.46 3.39 7.64
N VAL A 291 5.60 2.38 7.69
CA VAL A 291 5.45 1.39 6.62
C VAL A 291 4.34 1.81 5.67
N LYS A 292 4.67 1.93 4.38
CA LYS A 292 3.78 2.41 3.32
C LYS A 292 3.34 1.23 2.44
N GLN A 293 2.23 0.59 2.79
CA GLN A 293 1.80 -0.66 2.17
C GLN A 293 0.27 -0.73 2.10
N GLY A 294 -0.27 -1.22 0.97
CA GLY A 294 -1.70 -1.23 0.70
C GLY A 294 -2.55 -1.93 1.76
N GLY A 295 -2.11 -3.08 2.28
CA GLY A 295 -2.83 -3.78 3.34
C GLY A 295 -2.85 -3.04 4.68
N LEU A 296 -1.78 -2.30 5.02
CA LEU A 296 -1.77 -1.42 6.19
C LEU A 296 -2.62 -0.18 5.96
N ALA A 297 -2.62 0.34 4.73
CA ALA A 297 -3.51 1.44 4.35
C ALA A 297 -5.00 1.06 4.51
N ALA A 298 -5.37 -0.18 4.16
CA ALA A 298 -6.71 -0.71 4.38
C ALA A 298 -7.03 -0.83 5.88
N GLN A 299 -6.12 -1.39 6.69
CA GLN A 299 -6.32 -1.52 8.14
C GLN A 299 -6.45 -0.15 8.86
N GLN A 300 -5.70 0.87 8.42
CA GLN A 300 -5.89 2.24 8.90
C GLN A 300 -7.28 2.78 8.51
N ALA A 301 -7.70 2.51 7.28
CA ALA A 301 -9.02 2.92 6.78
C ALA A 301 -10.17 2.24 7.53
N ASP A 302 -10.01 0.98 7.95
CA ASP A 302 -10.97 0.28 8.81
C ASP A 302 -11.17 1.02 10.14
N ALA A 303 -10.08 1.38 10.83
CA ALA A 303 -10.14 2.14 12.09
C ALA A 303 -10.79 3.52 11.90
N VAL A 304 -10.48 4.20 10.78
CA VAL A 304 -11.11 5.47 10.41
C VAL A 304 -12.60 5.30 10.13
N ALA A 305 -12.98 4.28 9.33
CA ALA A 305 -14.39 4.04 8.99
C ALA A 305 -15.23 3.73 10.22
N GLU A 306 -14.73 2.91 11.15
CA GLU A 306 -15.39 2.65 12.43
C GLU A 306 -15.55 3.94 13.27
N THR A 307 -14.51 4.77 13.32
CA THR A 307 -14.52 6.03 14.08
C THR A 307 -15.51 7.03 13.49
N VAL A 308 -15.53 7.18 12.17
CA VAL A 308 -16.46 8.09 11.47
C VAL A 308 -17.90 7.56 11.56
N ALA A 309 -18.11 6.25 11.43
CA ALA A 309 -19.44 5.65 11.59
C ALA A 309 -20.00 5.87 13.00
N ALA A 310 -19.20 5.69 14.04
CA ALA A 310 -19.59 6.00 15.42
C ALA A 310 -19.92 7.51 15.60
N ALA A 311 -19.11 8.40 15.02
CA ALA A 311 -19.39 9.84 15.03
C ALA A 311 -20.69 10.20 14.29
N ALA A 312 -21.07 9.46 13.27
CA ALA A 312 -22.35 9.58 12.57
C ALA A 312 -23.54 8.98 13.33
N GLY A 313 -23.30 8.30 14.46
CA GLY A 313 -24.34 7.73 15.33
C GLY A 313 -24.55 6.22 15.19
N ALA A 314 -23.68 5.51 14.47
CA ALA A 314 -23.69 4.05 14.47
C ALA A 314 -23.37 3.51 15.87
N GLN A 315 -24.06 2.43 16.27
CA GLN A 315 -23.92 1.83 17.60
C GLN A 315 -22.75 0.83 17.62
N ILE A 316 -21.55 1.33 17.38
CA ILE A 316 -20.30 0.55 17.36
C ILE A 316 -19.26 1.21 18.25
N GLU A 317 -18.36 0.41 18.80
CA GLU A 317 -17.17 0.87 19.51
C GLU A 317 -15.98 0.80 18.53
N PRO A 318 -15.39 1.95 18.14
CA PRO A 318 -14.29 1.97 17.18
C PRO A 318 -13.05 1.26 17.70
N ARG A 319 -12.51 0.34 16.92
CA ARG A 319 -11.26 -0.35 17.24
C ARG A 319 -10.06 0.49 16.80
N PRO A 320 -8.95 0.44 17.57
CA PRO A 320 -7.72 1.08 17.15
C PRO A 320 -7.08 0.34 15.96
N PHE A 321 -6.23 1.04 15.23
CA PHE A 321 -5.36 0.43 14.22
C PHE A 321 -4.29 -0.45 14.89
N GLU A 322 -4.34 -1.75 14.63
CA GLU A 322 -3.39 -2.76 15.08
C GLU A 322 -2.71 -3.38 13.84
N PRO A 323 -1.49 -2.95 13.49
CA PRO A 323 -0.89 -3.28 12.20
C PRO A 323 -0.45 -4.73 12.11
N VAL A 324 -1.00 -5.45 11.14
CA VAL A 324 -0.56 -6.77 10.71
C VAL A 324 0.00 -6.67 9.30
N LEU A 325 1.31 -6.91 9.16
CA LEU A 325 2.00 -6.88 7.90
C LEU A 325 1.78 -8.19 7.13
N ARG A 326 1.37 -8.06 5.88
CA ARG A 326 1.15 -9.19 4.97
C ARG A 326 1.81 -8.88 3.63
N GLY A 327 2.68 -9.77 3.16
CA GLY A 327 3.39 -9.61 1.90
C GLY A 327 3.25 -10.86 1.03
N LEU A 328 2.66 -10.72 -0.14
CA LEU A 328 2.73 -11.72 -1.20
C LEU A 328 3.93 -11.36 -2.07
N LEU A 329 4.99 -12.18 -2.00
CA LEU A 329 6.23 -12.01 -2.75
C LEU A 329 6.15 -12.83 -4.05
N LEU A 330 6.18 -12.14 -5.19
CA LEU A 330 6.28 -12.76 -6.50
C LEU A 330 7.73 -13.17 -6.78
N THR A 331 7.93 -14.40 -7.22
CA THR A 331 9.28 -14.98 -7.40
C THR A 331 9.59 -15.34 -8.85
N GLY A 332 8.66 -15.08 -9.78
CA GLY A 332 8.70 -15.63 -11.14
C GLY A 332 8.32 -17.13 -11.22
N GLY A 333 7.91 -17.71 -10.09
CA GLY A 333 7.40 -19.08 -9.95
C GLY A 333 6.29 -19.11 -8.90
N ALA A 334 6.28 -20.13 -8.03
CA ALA A 334 5.35 -20.17 -6.91
C ALA A 334 5.59 -18.97 -5.97
N PRO A 335 4.54 -18.20 -5.60
CA PRO A 335 4.69 -17.04 -4.72
C PRO A 335 5.02 -17.49 -3.30
N ALA A 336 5.63 -16.58 -2.52
CA ALA A 336 5.80 -16.75 -1.09
C ALA A 336 4.89 -15.78 -0.32
N TYR A 337 4.27 -16.25 0.74
CA TYR A 337 3.43 -15.47 1.64
C TYR A 337 4.17 -15.17 2.93
N LEU A 338 4.27 -13.90 3.27
CA LEU A 338 4.98 -13.40 4.46
C LEU A 338 3.99 -12.69 5.38
N ARG A 339 4.07 -12.92 6.70
CA ARG A 339 3.23 -12.26 7.69
C ARG A 339 4.04 -11.90 8.93
N ALA A 340 3.78 -10.73 9.49
CA ALA A 340 4.30 -10.29 10.77
C ALA A 340 3.34 -9.32 11.46
N GLU A 341 3.33 -9.31 12.80
CA GLU A 341 2.66 -8.30 13.60
C GLU A 341 3.64 -7.18 13.93
N LEU A 342 3.24 -5.93 13.71
CA LEU A 342 4.07 -4.75 13.97
C LEU A 342 3.72 -4.10 15.33
N GLY A 343 3.50 -4.90 16.35
CA GLY A 343 3.15 -4.45 17.70
C GLY A 343 4.12 -4.97 18.73
N GLY A 344 5.02 -4.12 19.24
CA GLY A 344 5.65 -4.17 20.56
C GLY A 344 6.52 -5.38 20.94
N GLY A 345 6.72 -6.39 20.11
CA GLY A 345 7.48 -7.57 20.42
C GLY A 345 8.32 -8.06 19.24
N ARG A 346 9.56 -8.34 19.48
CA ARG A 346 10.57 -8.83 18.56
C ARG A 346 10.12 -10.10 17.82
N GLY A 347 9.50 -9.97 16.64
CA GLY A 347 9.47 -11.06 15.65
C GLY A 347 8.85 -12.41 16.05
N GLU A 348 8.11 -12.48 17.14
CA GLU A 348 7.49 -13.73 17.62
C GLU A 348 6.40 -14.27 16.70
N THR A 349 5.94 -13.48 15.73
CA THR A 349 4.88 -13.81 14.77
C THR A 349 5.34 -13.82 13.32
N SER A 350 6.64 -13.87 13.06
CA SER A 350 7.19 -13.95 11.70
C SER A 350 6.84 -15.29 11.05
N LEU A 351 6.16 -15.24 9.90
CA LEU A 351 5.77 -16.44 9.14
C LEU A 351 6.18 -16.28 7.67
N ALA A 352 6.59 -17.38 7.06
CA ALA A 352 6.77 -17.52 5.63
C ALA A 352 6.18 -18.86 5.17
N ALA A 353 5.39 -18.86 4.10
CA ALA A 353 4.75 -20.05 3.56
C ALA A 353 4.66 -20.00 2.03
N SER A 354 4.57 -21.19 1.40
CA SER A 354 4.25 -21.35 -0.02
C SER A 354 2.75 -21.36 -0.29
N GLU A 355 1.93 -21.53 0.75
CA GLU A 355 0.48 -21.50 0.69
C GLU A 355 -0.07 -20.18 1.20
N ALA A 356 -1.26 -19.80 0.74
CA ALA A 356 -1.87 -18.53 1.10
C ALA A 356 -2.17 -18.45 2.61
N LEU A 357 -1.66 -17.40 3.27
CA LEU A 357 -1.89 -17.12 4.69
C LEU A 357 -3.12 -16.22 4.94
N TRP A 358 -3.84 -15.83 3.88
CA TRP A 358 -5.06 -15.01 3.95
C TRP A 358 -5.91 -15.21 2.70
N TRP A 359 -7.16 -14.79 2.79
CA TRP A 359 -8.09 -14.80 1.67
C TRP A 359 -8.74 -13.40 1.47
N PRO A 360 -9.00 -12.94 0.21
CA PRO A 360 -8.43 -13.48 -1.04
C PRO A 360 -6.91 -13.37 -1.06
N PRO A 361 -6.20 -14.31 -1.72
CA PRO A 361 -4.73 -14.37 -1.69
C PRO A 361 -4.09 -13.29 -2.58
N GLY A 362 -4.45 -12.04 -2.34
CA GLY A 362 -4.01 -10.87 -3.09
C GLY A 362 -2.91 -10.08 -2.38
N LYS A 363 -2.32 -9.14 -3.09
CA LYS A 363 -1.29 -8.24 -2.56
C LYS A 363 -1.86 -7.12 -1.68
N ILE A 364 -3.14 -6.74 -1.87
CA ILE A 364 -3.87 -5.83 -1.01
C ILE A 364 -4.81 -6.67 -0.16
N VAL A 365 -4.64 -6.60 1.14
CA VAL A 365 -5.49 -7.29 2.11
C VAL A 365 -6.30 -6.22 2.83
N GLY A 366 -7.54 -6.03 2.42
CA GLY A 366 -8.50 -5.13 3.03
C GLY A 366 -9.74 -5.93 3.48
N ARG A 367 -10.41 -5.45 4.49
CA ARG A 367 -11.62 -6.08 5.03
C ARG A 367 -12.80 -6.01 4.06
N TYR A 368 -12.91 -4.89 3.37
CA TYR A 368 -14.01 -4.61 2.45
C TYR A 368 -13.55 -4.59 0.99
N LEU A 369 -12.43 -3.93 0.68
CA LEU A 369 -11.94 -3.76 -0.69
C LEU A 369 -11.46 -5.07 -1.31
N ALA A 370 -10.73 -5.91 -0.58
CA ALA A 370 -10.17 -7.12 -1.16
C ALA A 370 -11.27 -8.13 -1.58
N PRO A 371 -12.28 -8.46 -0.74
CA PRO A 371 -13.41 -9.27 -1.17
C PRO A 371 -14.23 -8.62 -2.29
N PHE A 372 -14.42 -7.30 -2.24
CA PHE A 372 -15.14 -6.55 -3.25
C PHE A 372 -14.46 -6.67 -4.63
N LEU A 373 -13.15 -6.44 -4.70
CA LEU A 373 -12.39 -6.57 -5.94
C LEU A 373 -12.33 -8.02 -6.44
N ALA A 374 -12.24 -9.02 -5.54
CA ALA A 374 -12.30 -10.42 -5.88
C ALA A 374 -13.64 -10.78 -6.54
N SER A 375 -14.75 -10.31 -5.97
CA SER A 375 -16.09 -10.49 -6.54
C SER A 375 -16.21 -9.82 -7.92
N ALA A 376 -15.75 -8.58 -8.06
CA ALA A 376 -15.76 -7.87 -9.33
C ALA A 376 -14.89 -8.55 -10.42
N ALA A 377 -13.86 -9.28 -10.02
CA ALA A 377 -13.01 -10.09 -10.92
C ALA A 377 -13.54 -11.50 -11.16
N GLY A 378 -14.70 -11.87 -10.60
CA GLY A 378 -15.28 -13.22 -10.73
C GLY A 378 -14.50 -14.31 -9.97
N ILE A 379 -13.73 -13.93 -8.96
CA ILE A 379 -13.01 -14.86 -8.09
C ILE A 379 -13.97 -15.29 -7.00
N GLU A 380 -14.42 -16.56 -7.06
CA GLU A 380 -15.26 -17.12 -6.00
C GLU A 380 -14.50 -17.24 -4.67
N PRO A 381 -15.19 -17.01 -3.53
CA PRO A 381 -14.64 -17.30 -2.24
C PRO A 381 -14.21 -18.76 -2.17
N LEU A 382 -12.90 -19.01 -2.01
CA LEU A 382 -12.46 -20.34 -1.61
C LEU A 382 -13.08 -20.63 -0.23
N ALA A 383 -13.60 -21.86 -0.05
CA ALA A 383 -13.97 -22.33 1.28
C ALA A 383 -12.83 -22.04 2.27
N PRO A 384 -13.12 -21.68 3.53
CA PRO A 384 -12.11 -21.43 4.52
C PRO A 384 -11.04 -22.51 4.43
N LEU A 385 -9.78 -22.12 4.19
CA LEU A 385 -8.67 -23.07 4.21
C LEU A 385 -8.64 -23.65 5.63
N GLU A 386 -9.05 -24.89 5.80
CA GLU A 386 -8.80 -25.67 6.99
C GLU A 386 -7.30 -25.95 7.05
N ALA A 387 -6.52 -24.97 7.45
CA ALA A 387 -5.14 -25.21 7.76
C ALA A 387 -5.01 -25.76 9.16
N PRO A 388 -4.20 -26.80 9.36
CA PRO A 388 -4.05 -27.40 10.67
C PRO A 388 -3.48 -26.36 11.65
N GLY A 389 -4.31 -25.91 12.58
CA GLY A 389 -3.92 -25.33 13.86
C GLY A 389 -3.38 -23.90 13.91
N VAL A 390 -3.09 -23.23 12.78
CA VAL A 390 -2.45 -21.90 12.78
C VAL A 390 -3.28 -20.83 12.07
N LEU A 391 -4.20 -21.22 11.22
CA LEU A 391 -5.00 -20.29 10.39
C LEU A 391 -6.27 -19.78 11.06
N SER A 392 -6.66 -20.33 12.18
CA SER A 392 -7.79 -19.80 12.95
C SER A 392 -7.50 -18.42 13.55
N VAL A 393 -6.27 -17.91 13.35
CA VAL A 393 -5.84 -16.81 14.16
C VAL A 393 -6.19 -15.51 13.60
N GLU A 394 -6.29 -15.22 12.35
CA GLU A 394 -6.45 -13.81 12.11
C GLU A 394 -6.43 -13.39 10.68
N ILE A 395 -7.51 -13.76 10.16
CA ILE A 395 -8.21 -12.78 9.37
C ILE A 395 -9.05 -12.05 10.41
N PRO A 396 -8.97 -10.73 10.59
CA PRO A 396 -10.02 -10.00 11.26
C PRO A 396 -11.22 -9.95 10.32
N LEU A 397 -11.75 -11.12 10.07
CA LEU A 397 -13.08 -11.28 9.55
C LEU A 397 -13.97 -10.91 10.70
N ASP A 398 -14.90 -10.07 10.39
CA ASP A 398 -15.99 -9.70 11.24
C ASP A 398 -16.45 -10.88 12.06
N ARG A 399 -16.40 -10.77 13.38
CA ARG A 399 -17.00 -11.78 14.27
C ARG A 399 -18.48 -11.98 13.98
N ASP A 400 -19.10 -11.00 13.29
CA ASP A 400 -20.50 -11.02 12.91
C ASP A 400 -20.79 -11.67 11.55
N THR A 401 -19.77 -11.99 10.73
CA THR A 401 -19.97 -12.68 9.45
C THR A 401 -19.95 -14.20 9.56
N VAL A 402 -19.60 -14.74 10.74
CA VAL A 402 -19.56 -16.20 11.00
C VAL A 402 -20.88 -16.72 11.65
N ALA A 403 -21.83 -15.83 11.91
CA ALA A 403 -23.13 -16.16 12.55
C ALA A 403 -24.32 -15.90 11.62
N ALA A 404 -24.21 -16.16 10.32
CA ALA A 404 -25.35 -16.20 9.40
C ALA A 404 -25.26 -17.39 8.47
#